data_03ca7f8cb60692b428e9015a12da4329
#
_entry.id   03ca7f8cb60692b428e9015a12da4329
#
_cell.length_a   1.000
_cell.length_b   1.000
_cell.length_c   1.000
_cell.angle_alpha   90.00
_cell.angle_beta   90.00
_cell.angle_gamma   90.00
#
_symmetry.space_group_name_H-M   'P 1'
#
loop_
_entity.id
_entity.type
_entity.pdbx_description
1 polymer ?
#
loop_
_entity_poly.entity_id
_entity_poly.type
_entity_poly.pdbx_seq_one_letter_code
_entity_poly.pdbx_strand_id
1 'polypeptide(L)'
;MIKCNVTINGIVSRTASMRTNKEGKSYISFAVKISILAKAGSSKQVEVFVSKNGTTAELLSYVTGQRIELKGVLTFRKREENLYLNFHADSVDFHPQSERDAIEGTIEFRGTVGKQVEEKRDKKGNAYSVFSAFSTEKHEENFAFTWVRFIRFSAEKESWLQPKARICAKGVLELSIYPVSYTHLTLPTSDLV
;
A
#
# COMPACT_ATOMS: atom_id res chain seq x y z
N MET A 1 -3.21 -7.60 9.34
CA MET A 1 -2.06 -7.48 8.42
C MET A 1 -2.56 -6.93 7.10
N ILE A 2 -1.91 -5.91 6.59
CA ILE A 2 -2.12 -5.38 5.24
C ILE A 2 -0.84 -5.65 4.46
N LYS A 3 -0.93 -6.40 3.36
CA LYS A 3 0.21 -6.80 2.54
C LYS A 3 -0.11 -6.53 1.08
N CYS A 4 0.78 -5.79 0.40
CA CYS A 4 0.65 -5.52 -1.03
C CYS A 4 1.86 -6.12 -1.74
N ASN A 5 1.63 -7.09 -2.61
CA ASN A 5 2.67 -7.60 -3.51
C ASN A 5 2.58 -6.78 -4.79
N VAL A 6 3.60 -5.97 -5.04
CA VAL A 6 3.55 -4.99 -6.13
C VAL A 6 4.85 -4.90 -6.90
N THR A 7 4.73 -4.46 -8.13
CA THR A 7 5.82 -3.97 -8.98
C THR A 7 5.77 -2.45 -8.96
N ILE A 8 6.92 -1.84 -8.70
CA ILE A 8 7.10 -0.40 -8.68
C ILE A 8 8.06 -0.01 -9.82
N ASN A 9 7.64 0.89 -10.69
CA ASN A 9 8.52 1.53 -11.67
C ASN A 9 8.62 3.01 -11.33
N GLY A 10 9.84 3.50 -11.14
CA GLY A 10 10.05 4.88 -10.71
C GLY A 10 11.51 5.30 -10.79
N ILE A 11 11.81 6.47 -10.26
CA ILE A 11 13.14 7.08 -10.35
C ILE A 11 13.78 7.12 -8.95
N VAL A 12 15.00 6.64 -8.81
CA VAL A 12 15.78 6.75 -7.58
C VAL A 12 15.88 8.23 -7.17
N SER A 13 15.34 8.56 -6.00
CA SER A 13 15.28 9.94 -5.49
C SER A 13 16.31 10.21 -4.40
N ARG A 14 16.79 9.19 -3.72
CA ARG A 14 17.82 9.29 -2.70
C ARG A 14 18.87 8.21 -2.88
N THR A 15 20.12 8.59 -2.71
CA THR A 15 21.28 7.70 -2.75
C THR A 15 21.13 6.54 -1.77
N ALA A 16 21.52 5.36 -2.22
CA ALA A 16 21.52 4.17 -1.39
C ALA A 16 22.58 4.22 -0.27
N SER A 17 22.22 3.68 0.87
CA SER A 17 23.11 3.55 2.02
C SER A 17 22.89 2.23 2.73
N MET A 18 23.93 1.69 3.35
CA MET A 18 23.78 0.55 4.25
C MET A 18 23.18 1.01 5.56
N ARG A 19 22.21 0.25 6.04
CA ARG A 19 21.60 0.40 7.36
C ARG A 19 21.58 -0.93 8.09
N THR A 20 21.50 -0.89 9.39
CA THR A 20 21.41 -2.08 10.24
C THR A 20 20.08 -2.03 11.00
N ASN A 21 19.36 -3.13 11.01
CA ASN A 21 18.14 -3.27 11.79
C ASN A 21 18.46 -3.54 13.27
N LYS A 22 17.44 -3.61 14.12
CA LYS A 22 17.59 -3.87 15.56
C LYS A 22 18.20 -5.23 15.89
N GLU A 23 18.10 -6.17 14.96
CA GLU A 23 18.67 -7.53 15.08
C GLU A 23 20.13 -7.62 14.59
N GLY A 24 20.73 -6.49 14.21
CA GLY A 24 22.10 -6.42 13.69
C GLY A 24 22.25 -6.81 12.22
N LYS A 25 21.13 -7.07 11.50
CA LYS A 25 21.17 -7.43 10.08
C LYS A 25 21.26 -6.18 9.21
N SER A 26 22.27 -6.15 8.35
CA SER A 26 22.48 -5.04 7.41
C SER A 26 21.57 -5.17 6.19
N TYR A 27 21.11 -4.03 5.65
CA TYR A 27 20.31 -3.92 4.45
C TYR A 27 20.59 -2.62 3.71
N ILE A 28 20.31 -2.60 2.40
CA ILE A 28 20.41 -1.41 1.57
C ILE A 28 19.12 -0.61 1.75
N SER A 29 19.25 0.72 1.97
CA SER A 29 18.13 1.64 2.09
C SER A 29 18.29 2.80 1.11
N PHE A 30 17.26 3.06 0.32
CA PHE A 30 17.18 4.16 -0.64
C PHE A 30 15.73 4.61 -0.78
N ALA A 31 15.46 5.58 -1.66
CA ALA A 31 14.08 5.99 -1.96
C ALA A 31 13.86 6.11 -3.46
N VAL A 32 12.62 5.86 -3.86
CA VAL A 32 12.14 5.98 -5.24
C VAL A 32 10.97 6.94 -5.28
N LYS A 33 10.97 7.89 -6.20
CA LYS A 33 9.83 8.76 -6.46
C LYS A 33 9.03 8.24 -7.65
N ILE A 34 7.72 8.38 -7.53
CA ILE A 34 6.74 7.91 -8.50
C ILE A 34 5.68 8.99 -8.68
N SER A 35 5.32 9.26 -9.91
CA SER A 35 4.24 10.19 -10.25
C SER A 35 2.90 9.43 -10.28
N ILE A 36 2.00 9.77 -9.39
CA ILE A 36 0.65 9.18 -9.34
C ILE A 36 -0.33 10.20 -9.92
N LEU A 37 -1.14 9.76 -10.89
CA LEU A 37 -2.19 10.57 -11.48
C LEU A 37 -3.32 10.78 -10.46
N ALA A 38 -3.70 12.03 -10.23
CA ALA A 38 -4.90 12.37 -9.50
C ALA A 38 -6.12 12.30 -10.44
N LYS A 39 -7.29 11.99 -9.89
CA LYS A 39 -8.55 11.93 -10.66
C LYS A 39 -8.92 13.23 -11.40
N ALA A 40 -8.32 14.36 -11.01
CA ALA A 40 -8.51 15.67 -11.65
C ALA A 40 -7.50 15.99 -12.76
N GLY A 41 -6.72 15.00 -13.24
CA GLY A 41 -5.76 15.18 -14.33
C GLY A 41 -4.41 15.79 -13.92
N SER A 42 -4.22 16.16 -12.65
CA SER A 42 -2.91 16.55 -12.12
C SER A 42 -2.12 15.31 -11.70
N SER A 43 -0.80 15.39 -11.69
CA SER A 43 0.06 14.34 -11.10
C SER A 43 0.70 14.84 -9.82
N LYS A 44 0.87 13.96 -8.86
CA LYS A 44 1.63 14.24 -7.64
C LYS A 44 2.73 13.21 -7.47
N GLN A 45 3.91 13.68 -7.13
CA GLN A 45 5.03 12.79 -6.81
C GLN A 45 4.88 12.25 -5.39
N VAL A 46 5.04 10.95 -5.26
CA VAL A 46 5.06 10.22 -3.99
C VAL A 46 6.43 9.57 -3.84
N GLU A 47 6.99 9.64 -2.65
CA GLU A 47 8.25 8.99 -2.32
C GLU A 47 7.99 7.67 -1.60
N VAL A 48 8.62 6.60 -2.07
CA VAL A 48 8.58 5.26 -1.50
C VAL A 48 9.94 4.95 -0.90
N PHE A 49 9.97 4.63 0.38
CA PHE A 49 11.18 4.23 1.09
C PHE A 49 11.44 2.75 0.87
N VAL A 50 12.57 2.44 0.27
CA VAL A 50 12.92 1.07 -0.13
C VAL A 50 13.97 0.49 0.81
N SER A 51 13.76 -0.75 1.21
CA SER A 51 14.74 -1.61 1.85
C SER A 51 14.98 -2.86 0.98
N LYS A 52 16.22 -3.30 0.87
CA LYS A 52 16.59 -4.52 0.14
C LYS A 52 17.74 -5.23 0.84
N ASN A 53 17.66 -6.54 0.92
CA ASN A 53 18.82 -7.34 1.33
C ASN A 53 19.91 -7.22 0.26
N GLY A 54 21.15 -6.94 0.67
CA GLY A 54 22.26 -6.78 -0.26
C GLY A 54 23.54 -6.42 0.43
N THR A 55 24.58 -6.17 -0.36
CA THR A 55 25.93 -5.87 0.10
C THR A 55 26.35 -4.44 -0.21
N THR A 56 27.39 -3.97 0.43
CA THR A 56 27.97 -2.64 0.18
C THR A 56 28.40 -2.45 -1.28
N ALA A 57 28.82 -3.53 -1.95
CA ALA A 57 29.22 -3.48 -3.36
C ALA A 57 28.07 -3.08 -4.30
N GLU A 58 26.82 -3.38 -3.91
CA GLU A 58 25.62 -3.05 -4.71
C GLU A 58 25.23 -1.56 -4.61
N LEU A 59 25.73 -0.81 -3.63
CA LEU A 59 25.30 0.58 -3.39
C LEU A 59 25.51 1.49 -4.61
N LEU A 60 26.60 1.29 -5.34
CA LEU A 60 26.96 2.10 -6.51
C LEU A 60 25.99 1.92 -7.69
N SER A 61 25.20 0.83 -7.69
CA SER A 61 24.21 0.57 -8.72
C SER A 61 22.95 1.44 -8.59
N TYR A 62 22.73 2.05 -7.42
CA TYR A 62 21.54 2.87 -7.16
C TYR A 62 21.83 4.35 -7.35
N VAL A 63 21.87 4.78 -8.62
CA VAL A 63 22.21 6.14 -8.98
C VAL A 63 20.96 7.03 -8.93
N THR A 64 21.04 8.16 -8.22
CA THR A 64 19.96 9.16 -8.18
C THR A 64 19.64 9.65 -9.60
N GLY A 65 18.35 9.68 -9.95
CA GLY A 65 17.88 10.02 -11.28
C GLY A 65 17.71 8.83 -12.22
N GLN A 66 18.23 7.65 -11.87
CA GLN A 66 18.07 6.44 -12.66
C GLN A 66 16.66 5.85 -12.46
N ARG A 67 16.07 5.38 -13.55
CA ARG A 67 14.83 4.60 -13.54
C ARG A 67 15.14 3.16 -13.20
N ILE A 68 14.33 2.59 -12.29
CA ILE A 68 14.42 1.19 -11.88
C ILE A 68 13.02 0.58 -11.74
N GLU A 69 12.94 -0.73 -11.90
CA GLU A 69 11.77 -1.52 -11.54
C GLU A 69 12.08 -2.39 -10.32
N LEU A 70 11.16 -2.39 -9.37
CA LEU A 70 11.26 -3.13 -8.12
C LEU A 70 10.09 -4.08 -8.00
N LYS A 71 10.34 -5.34 -7.58
CA LYS A 71 9.28 -6.28 -7.20
C LYS A 71 9.43 -6.63 -5.73
N GLY A 72 8.32 -6.65 -5.00
CA GLY A 72 8.36 -6.94 -3.57
C GLY A 72 7.08 -6.58 -2.83
N VAL A 73 7.23 -6.23 -1.56
CA VAL A 73 6.12 -5.99 -0.63
C VAL A 73 6.06 -4.52 -0.22
N LEU A 74 4.94 -3.88 -0.53
CA LEU A 74 4.61 -2.53 -0.06
C LEU A 74 3.80 -2.60 1.22
N THR A 75 4.17 -1.78 2.19
CA THR A 75 3.46 -1.58 3.45
C THR A 75 3.21 -0.11 3.69
N PHE A 76 2.17 0.19 4.46
CA PHE A 76 1.75 1.55 4.78
C PHE A 76 1.95 1.81 6.25
N ARG A 77 2.55 2.95 6.58
CA ARG A 77 2.71 3.39 7.96
C ARG A 77 2.18 4.81 8.11
N LYS A 78 1.14 4.97 8.91
CA LYS A 78 0.63 6.30 9.29
C LYS A 78 1.39 6.81 10.52
N ARG A 79 1.88 8.04 10.44
CA ARG A 79 2.39 8.81 11.58
C ARG A 79 1.74 10.19 11.53
N GLU A 80 0.98 10.53 12.56
CA GLU A 80 0.20 11.75 12.59
C GLU A 80 -0.71 11.85 11.34
N GLU A 81 -0.56 12.92 10.56
CA GLU A 81 -1.29 13.14 9.31
C GLU A 81 -0.59 12.55 8.06
N ASN A 82 0.64 12.03 8.20
CA ASN A 82 1.44 11.56 7.06
C ASN A 82 1.34 10.05 6.89
N LEU A 83 1.15 9.64 5.62
CA LEU A 83 1.22 8.25 5.20
C LEU A 83 2.57 7.98 4.54
N TYR A 84 3.34 7.07 5.11
CA TYR A 84 4.63 6.62 4.60
C TYR A 84 4.44 5.30 3.86
N LEU A 85 5.00 5.24 2.66
CA LEU A 85 5.06 4.04 1.86
C LEU A 85 6.44 3.40 2.06
N ASN A 86 6.45 2.21 2.66
CA ASN A 86 7.68 1.44 2.87
C ASN A 86 7.62 0.19 1.99
N PHE A 87 8.69 -0.07 1.28
CA PHE A 87 8.78 -1.16 0.34
C PHE A 87 9.98 -2.05 0.66
N HIS A 88 9.74 -3.34 0.75
CA HIS A 88 10.83 -4.32 0.81
C HIS A 88 10.98 -4.95 -0.57
N ALA A 89 12.10 -4.67 -1.23
CA ALA A 89 12.38 -5.18 -2.56
C ALA A 89 12.99 -6.57 -2.49
N ASP A 90 12.36 -7.51 -3.20
CA ASP A 90 12.88 -8.86 -3.42
C ASP A 90 13.84 -8.86 -4.61
N SER A 91 13.50 -8.09 -5.66
CA SER A 91 14.34 -7.95 -6.87
C SER A 91 14.33 -6.51 -7.40
N VAL A 92 15.38 -6.18 -8.14
CA VAL A 92 15.58 -4.88 -8.80
C VAL A 92 16.02 -5.11 -10.23
N ASP A 93 15.36 -4.45 -11.18
CA ASP A 93 15.79 -4.31 -12.55
C ASP A 93 16.26 -2.87 -12.79
N PHE A 94 17.51 -2.70 -13.17
CA PHE A 94 18.13 -1.41 -13.45
C PHE A 94 17.91 -0.93 -14.89
N HIS A 95 17.29 -1.74 -15.75
CA HIS A 95 17.01 -1.46 -17.15
C HIS A 95 15.57 -1.80 -17.53
N PRO A 96 14.56 -1.24 -16.81
CA PRO A 96 13.17 -1.56 -17.08
C PRO A 96 12.76 -1.13 -18.49
N GLN A 97 11.94 -1.94 -19.15
CA GLN A 97 11.41 -1.61 -20.47
C GLN A 97 10.38 -0.49 -20.45
N SER A 98 9.69 -0.30 -19.34
CA SER A 98 8.68 0.74 -19.18
C SER A 98 9.31 2.04 -18.72
N GLU A 99 9.01 3.13 -19.44
CA GLU A 99 9.40 4.49 -19.07
C GLU A 99 8.37 5.19 -18.17
N ARG A 100 7.25 4.54 -17.87
CA ARG A 100 6.17 5.12 -17.07
C ARG A 100 6.32 4.80 -15.60
N ASP A 101 6.04 5.77 -14.75
CA ASP A 101 5.91 5.58 -13.33
C ASP A 101 4.66 4.74 -13.05
N ALA A 102 4.81 3.69 -12.23
CA ALA A 102 3.71 2.80 -11.88
C ALA A 102 3.91 2.17 -10.50
N ILE A 103 2.79 1.90 -9.82
CA ILE A 103 2.70 0.96 -8.71
C ILE A 103 1.52 0.05 -9.03
N GLU A 104 1.82 -1.21 -9.35
CA GLU A 104 0.83 -2.17 -9.80
C GLU A 104 0.97 -3.47 -9.02
N GLY A 105 -0.14 -4.08 -8.68
CA GLY A 105 -0.13 -5.36 -7.98
C GLY A 105 -1.39 -5.67 -7.23
N THR A 106 -1.26 -6.51 -6.21
CA THR A 106 -2.37 -6.99 -5.39
C THR A 106 -2.24 -6.54 -3.95
N ILE A 107 -3.38 -6.41 -3.29
CA ILE A 107 -3.46 -6.14 -1.86
C ILE A 107 -4.24 -7.25 -1.17
N GLU A 108 -3.76 -7.66 -0.01
CA GLU A 108 -4.46 -8.53 0.92
C GLU A 108 -4.62 -7.81 2.26
N PHE A 109 -5.86 -7.67 2.70
CA PHE A 109 -6.22 -7.18 4.02
C PHE A 109 -6.72 -8.34 4.86
N ARG A 110 -6.20 -8.50 6.07
CA ARG A 110 -6.74 -9.41 7.09
C ARG A 110 -6.99 -8.62 8.37
N GLY A 111 -8.23 -8.68 8.86
CA GLY A 111 -8.61 -7.90 10.03
C GLY A 111 -9.96 -8.27 10.59
N THR A 112 -10.47 -7.39 11.45
CA THR A 112 -11.73 -7.57 12.19
C THR A 112 -12.67 -6.42 11.86
N VAL A 113 -13.90 -6.75 11.54
CA VAL A 113 -14.97 -5.77 11.29
C VAL A 113 -15.25 -4.97 12.57
N GLY A 114 -15.39 -3.67 12.43
CA GLY A 114 -15.73 -2.75 13.51
C GLY A 114 -17.14 -2.95 14.07
N LYS A 115 -17.61 -1.97 14.82
CA LYS A 115 -18.89 -2.08 15.53
C LYS A 115 -20.12 -1.91 14.65
N GLN A 116 -19.97 -1.27 13.48
CA GLN A 116 -21.10 -0.88 12.63
C GLN A 116 -20.89 -1.36 11.21
N VAL A 117 -21.97 -1.90 10.66
CA VAL A 117 -22.15 -2.19 9.23
C VAL A 117 -23.39 -1.43 8.79
N GLU A 118 -23.21 -0.46 7.90
CA GLU A 118 -24.30 0.41 7.42
C GLU A 118 -24.72 -0.02 6.03
N GLU A 119 -26.03 -0.21 5.83
CA GLU A 119 -26.61 -0.38 4.51
C GLU A 119 -26.99 0.99 3.94
N LYS A 120 -26.58 1.26 2.70
CA LYS A 120 -26.84 2.52 1.99
C LYS A 120 -27.39 2.23 0.60
N ARG A 121 -27.97 3.25 -0.02
CA ARG A 121 -28.36 3.23 -1.42
C ARG A 121 -27.66 4.36 -2.16
N ASP A 122 -27.25 4.07 -3.39
CA ASP A 122 -26.70 5.08 -4.29
C ASP A 122 -27.82 5.95 -4.91
N LYS A 123 -27.44 6.93 -5.71
CA LYS A 123 -28.40 7.83 -6.40
C LYS A 123 -29.31 7.08 -7.40
N LYS A 124 -28.93 5.87 -7.82
CA LYS A 124 -29.71 5.01 -8.73
C LYS A 124 -30.56 3.99 -7.97
N GLY A 125 -30.53 3.98 -6.62
CA GLY A 125 -31.26 3.05 -5.77
C GLY A 125 -30.57 1.73 -5.50
N ASN A 126 -29.34 1.50 -6.02
CA ASN A 126 -28.61 0.26 -5.78
C ASN A 126 -28.12 0.21 -4.34
N ALA A 127 -28.31 -0.94 -3.69
CA ALA A 127 -27.87 -1.16 -2.33
C ALA A 127 -26.35 -1.37 -2.28
N TYR A 128 -25.71 -0.84 -1.24
CA TYR A 128 -24.32 -1.11 -0.91
C TYR A 128 -24.12 -1.06 0.61
N SER A 129 -23.12 -1.77 1.10
CA SER A 129 -22.75 -1.78 2.50
C SER A 129 -21.47 -0.99 2.74
N VAL A 130 -21.43 -0.25 3.84
CA VAL A 130 -20.24 0.50 4.29
C VAL A 130 -19.89 0.02 5.68
N PHE A 131 -18.64 -0.37 5.88
CA PHE A 131 -18.13 -0.76 7.17
C PHE A 131 -16.64 -0.42 7.28
N SER A 132 -16.14 -0.37 8.51
CA SER A 132 -14.72 -0.25 8.77
C SER A 132 -14.22 -1.54 9.41
N ALA A 133 -13.01 -1.93 9.05
CA ALA A 133 -12.33 -3.03 9.69
C ALA A 133 -10.91 -2.61 10.07
N PHE A 134 -10.38 -3.20 11.12
CA PHE A 134 -9.02 -2.91 11.57
C PHE A 134 -8.12 -4.14 11.45
N SER A 135 -6.92 -3.87 11.01
CA SER A 135 -5.81 -4.82 11.03
C SER A 135 -4.93 -4.51 12.23
N THR A 136 -4.51 -5.54 12.93
CA THR A 136 -3.63 -5.43 14.09
C THR A 136 -2.23 -5.90 13.70
N GLU A 137 -1.22 -5.08 14.00
CA GLU A 137 0.19 -5.43 13.87
C GLU A 137 0.85 -5.31 15.24
N LYS A 138 1.62 -6.34 15.61
CA LYS A 138 2.38 -6.33 16.86
C LYS A 138 3.75 -5.69 16.60
N HIS A 139 4.05 -4.63 17.33
CA HIS A 139 5.35 -3.98 17.37
C HIS A 139 5.91 -4.08 18.78
N GLU A 140 6.83 -5.02 18.99
CA GLU A 140 7.42 -5.29 20.31
C GLU A 140 6.34 -5.62 21.36
N GLU A 141 6.12 -4.75 22.34
CA GLU A 141 5.08 -4.91 23.37
C GLU A 141 3.75 -4.19 23.03
N ASN A 142 3.74 -3.38 21.96
CA ASN A 142 2.59 -2.57 21.57
C ASN A 142 1.87 -3.13 20.34
N PHE A 143 0.56 -2.88 20.26
CA PHE A 143 -0.25 -3.19 19.10
C PHE A 143 -0.57 -1.91 18.33
N ALA A 144 -0.29 -1.90 17.04
CA ALA A 144 -0.74 -0.86 16.13
C ALA A 144 -2.01 -1.34 15.42
N PHE A 145 -3.00 -0.45 15.32
CA PHE A 145 -4.26 -0.70 14.65
C PHE A 145 -4.34 0.17 13.41
N THR A 146 -4.52 -0.45 12.24
CA THR A 146 -4.76 0.26 11.00
C THR A 146 -6.20 0.05 10.58
N TRP A 147 -6.99 1.13 10.57
CA TRP A 147 -8.37 1.11 10.15
C TRP A 147 -8.49 1.32 8.65
N VAL A 148 -9.33 0.49 8.03
CA VAL A 148 -9.66 0.55 6.60
C VAL A 148 -11.17 0.63 6.46
N ARG A 149 -11.66 1.53 5.62
CA ARG A 149 -13.08 1.64 5.27
C ARG A 149 -13.34 0.81 4.03
N PHE A 150 -14.37 -0.01 4.10
CA PHE A 150 -14.83 -0.86 3.02
C PHE A 150 -16.17 -0.35 2.48
N ILE A 151 -16.33 -0.41 1.16
CA ILE A 151 -17.59 -0.17 0.46
C ILE A 151 -17.82 -1.41 -0.39
N ARG A 152 -18.89 -2.12 -0.13
CA ARG A 152 -19.27 -3.33 -0.86
C ARG A 152 -20.55 -3.08 -1.66
N PHE A 153 -20.43 -3.11 -2.96
CA PHE A 153 -21.56 -2.95 -3.88
C PHE A 153 -22.23 -4.32 -4.10
N SER A 154 -23.18 -4.66 -3.24
CA SER A 154 -24.02 -5.85 -3.36
C SER A 154 -25.38 -5.58 -2.76
N ALA A 155 -26.44 -6.08 -3.41
CA ALA A 155 -27.80 -6.06 -2.88
C ALA A 155 -28.02 -7.15 -1.81
N GLU A 156 -27.19 -8.20 -1.81
CA GLU A 156 -27.31 -9.31 -0.86
C GLU A 156 -26.68 -8.96 0.49
N LYS A 157 -27.44 -9.26 1.54
CA LYS A 157 -26.95 -9.14 2.91
C LYS A 157 -26.20 -10.42 3.27
N GLU A 158 -24.89 -10.28 3.40
CA GLU A 158 -24.05 -11.40 3.79
C GLU A 158 -24.18 -11.69 5.26
N SER A 159 -24.56 -12.91 5.61
CA SER A 159 -24.75 -13.34 7.00
C SER A 159 -23.46 -13.29 7.83
N TRP A 160 -22.31 -13.45 7.17
CA TRP A 160 -20.99 -13.38 7.82
C TRP A 160 -20.54 -11.93 8.09
N LEU A 161 -21.08 -10.91 7.42
CA LEU A 161 -20.69 -9.52 7.59
C LEU A 161 -21.36 -8.93 8.84
N GLN A 162 -20.81 -9.25 9.98
CA GLN A 162 -21.27 -8.82 11.28
C GLN A 162 -20.17 -8.11 12.07
N PRO A 163 -20.52 -7.25 13.04
CA PRO A 163 -19.54 -6.68 13.98
C PRO A 163 -18.66 -7.76 14.61
N LYS A 164 -17.35 -7.48 14.67
CA LYS A 164 -16.31 -8.40 15.18
C LYS A 164 -16.02 -9.63 14.31
N ALA A 165 -16.65 -9.79 13.16
CA ALA A 165 -16.28 -10.85 12.22
C ALA A 165 -14.84 -10.67 11.74
N ARG A 166 -14.13 -11.78 11.53
CA ARG A 166 -12.81 -11.77 10.88
C ARG A 166 -13.01 -11.83 9.39
N ILE A 167 -12.32 -10.96 8.67
CA ILE A 167 -12.39 -10.89 7.22
C ILE A 167 -11.01 -10.96 6.58
N CYS A 168 -10.97 -11.55 5.39
CA CYS A 168 -9.87 -11.46 4.45
C CYS A 168 -10.39 -10.83 3.15
N ALA A 169 -9.82 -9.71 2.75
CA ALA A 169 -10.14 -9.06 1.47
C ALA A 169 -8.92 -9.06 0.58
N LYS A 170 -9.10 -9.48 -0.66
CA LYS A 170 -8.05 -9.47 -1.70
C LYS A 170 -8.53 -8.66 -2.89
N GLY A 171 -7.62 -7.99 -3.57
CA GLY A 171 -7.95 -7.19 -4.74
C GLY A 171 -6.74 -6.61 -5.43
N VAL A 172 -6.99 -5.85 -6.48
CA VAL A 172 -5.97 -5.07 -7.17
C VAL A 172 -5.71 -3.78 -6.40
N LEU A 173 -4.44 -3.40 -6.27
CA LEU A 173 -4.04 -2.14 -5.65
C LEU A 173 -4.13 -1.02 -6.68
N GLU A 174 -4.95 -0.03 -6.40
CA GLU A 174 -4.93 1.27 -7.08
C GLU A 174 -4.59 2.37 -6.10
N LEU A 175 -3.57 3.17 -6.41
CA LEU A 175 -3.23 4.37 -5.66
C LEU A 175 -3.77 5.59 -6.39
N SER A 176 -4.57 6.38 -5.70
CA SER A 176 -5.06 7.65 -6.22
C SER A 176 -4.86 8.76 -5.18
N ILE A 177 -4.63 9.98 -5.68
CA ILE A 177 -4.47 11.16 -4.85
C ILE A 177 -5.68 12.06 -5.04
N TYR A 178 -6.31 12.43 -3.94
CA TYR A 178 -7.37 13.42 -3.94
C TYR A 178 -6.76 14.82 -3.67
N PRO A 179 -7.25 15.88 -4.34
CA PRO A 179 -6.67 17.23 -4.22
C PRO A 179 -6.86 17.88 -2.84
N VAL A 180 -7.66 17.28 -1.96
CA VAL A 180 -7.90 17.77 -0.59
C VAL A 180 -7.27 16.81 0.39
N SER A 181 -6.10 17.13 0.89
CA SER A 181 -5.38 16.67 2.12
C SER A 181 -5.46 15.21 2.59
N TYR A 182 -6.10 14.29 1.88
CA TYR A 182 -6.24 12.90 2.30
C TYR A 182 -5.81 11.95 1.20
N THR A 183 -4.79 11.14 1.49
CA THR A 183 -4.47 9.97 0.65
C THR A 183 -5.43 8.85 1.06
N HIS A 184 -6.38 8.53 0.19
CA HIS A 184 -7.27 7.40 0.37
C HIS A 184 -6.80 6.23 -0.50
N LEU A 185 -6.65 5.08 0.12
CA LEU A 185 -6.56 3.81 -0.58
C LEU A 185 -7.98 3.35 -0.92
N THR A 186 -8.31 3.30 -2.20
CA THR A 186 -9.52 2.64 -2.67
C THR A 186 -9.16 1.25 -3.17
N LEU A 187 -9.82 0.25 -2.62
CA LEU A 187 -9.74 -1.14 -3.06
C LEU A 187 -10.99 -1.45 -3.88
N PRO A 188 -10.89 -1.77 -5.16
CA PRO A 188 -11.92 -2.56 -5.80
C PRO A 188 -11.82 -3.98 -5.21
N THR A 189 -12.76 -4.34 -4.36
CA THR A 189 -12.88 -5.70 -3.82
C THR A 189 -13.64 -6.54 -4.81
N SER A 190 -12.97 -7.44 -5.50
CA SER A 190 -13.62 -8.43 -6.34
C SER A 190 -14.03 -9.69 -5.56
N ASP A 191 -13.34 -10.03 -4.46
CA ASP A 191 -13.67 -11.23 -3.67
C ASP A 191 -13.46 -11.00 -2.18
N LEU A 192 -14.58 -11.08 -1.43
CA LEU A 192 -14.59 -11.22 0.02
C LEU A 192 -14.89 -12.68 0.37
N VAL A 193 -13.97 -13.36 0.98
CA VAL A 193 -14.13 -14.72 1.53
C VAL A 193 -14.01 -14.69 3.04
#